data_f53eea856cea45aea6c761cfb103247d
#
_entry.id   f53eea856cea45aea6c761cfb103247d
#
_cell.length_a   1.000
_cell.length_b   1.000
_cell.length_c   1.000
_cell.angle_alpha   90.00
_cell.angle_beta   90.00
_cell.angle_gamma   90.00
#
_symmetry.space_group_name_H-M   'P 1'
#
loop_
_entity.id
_entity.type
_entity.pdbx_description
1 polymer ?
#
loop_
_entity_poly.entity_id
_entity_poly.type
_entity_poly.pdbx_seq_one_letter_code
_entity_poly.pdbx_strand_id
1 'polypeptide(L)'
;LLERQKRMEEKIKEKFQSSRQITIGSLRLDLSDGHAYLNNADTGLTRTEFSLLRLLAENQEKIFSAKELYEAVWGSYAGTDTSTVRRHIFNLRTKIGAEDTDEYDIVSVYGKGYLFTCR
;
A
#
# COMPACT_ATOMS: atom_id res chain seq x y z
N LEU A 1 7.27 40.49 -0.38
CA LEU A 1 8.38 39.67 -0.79
C LEU A 1 8.54 38.48 0.13
N LEU A 2 8.60 38.78 1.41
CA LEU A 2 8.68 37.70 2.38
C LEU A 2 7.49 36.79 2.28
N GLU A 3 6.34 37.38 2.07
CA GLU A 3 5.14 36.58 1.92
C GLU A 3 5.22 35.68 0.73
N ARG A 4 5.75 36.18 -0.36
CA ARG A 4 5.88 35.35 -1.53
C ARG A 4 6.78 34.18 -1.29
N GLN A 5 7.88 34.42 -0.62
CA GLN A 5 8.79 33.34 -0.30
C GLN A 5 8.13 32.35 0.61
N LYS A 6 7.40 32.85 1.58
CA LYS A 6 6.68 31.96 2.47
C LYS A 6 5.70 31.10 1.69
N ARG A 7 4.99 31.71 0.77
CA ARG A 7 4.02 30.98 -0.01
C ARG A 7 4.69 29.90 -0.86
N MET A 8 5.84 30.22 -1.39
CA MET A 8 6.56 29.24 -2.17
C MET A 8 6.99 28.08 -1.32
N GLU A 9 7.46 28.37 -0.14
CA GLU A 9 7.85 27.31 0.77
C GLU A 9 6.68 26.45 1.14
N GLU A 10 5.54 27.06 1.38
CA GLU A 10 4.35 26.32 1.70
C GLU A 10 3.93 25.45 0.53
N LYS A 11 4.03 25.97 -0.67
CA LYS A 11 3.69 25.19 -1.84
C LYS A 11 4.58 23.97 -1.97
N ILE A 12 5.86 24.18 -1.72
CA ILE A 12 6.80 23.06 -1.80
C ILE A 12 6.43 22.02 -0.75
N LYS A 13 6.08 22.47 0.43
CA LYS A 13 5.65 21.55 1.47
C LYS A 13 4.42 20.77 1.06
N GLU A 14 3.44 21.46 0.53
CA GLU A 14 2.21 20.81 0.11
C GLU A 14 2.49 19.80 -0.98
N LYS A 15 3.29 20.17 -1.94
CA LYS A 15 3.67 19.27 -2.99
C LYS A 15 4.35 18.03 -2.43
N PHE A 16 5.26 18.27 -1.51
CA PHE A 16 6.00 17.18 -0.91
C PHE A 16 5.06 16.26 -0.16
N GLN A 17 4.13 16.82 0.58
CA GLN A 17 3.16 16.01 1.30
C GLN A 17 2.23 15.27 0.37
N SER A 18 1.85 15.89 -0.72
CA SER A 18 1.01 15.23 -1.71
C SER A 18 1.70 14.02 -2.28
N SER A 19 3.02 14.11 -2.49
CA SER A 19 3.76 13.00 -3.04
C SER A 19 3.87 11.85 -2.04
N ARG A 20 3.45 12.07 -0.80
CA ARG A 20 3.45 11.03 0.20
C ARG A 20 2.11 10.34 0.35
N GLN A 21 1.26 10.54 -0.60
CA GLN A 21 -0.03 9.86 -0.61
C GLN A 21 -0.19 9.11 -1.91
N ILE A 22 -0.81 7.96 -1.82
CA ILE A 22 -1.16 7.18 -2.98
C ILE A 22 -2.66 7.05 -2.97
N THR A 23 -3.32 7.55 -4.02
CA THR A 23 -4.77 7.49 -4.12
C THR A 23 -5.15 6.57 -5.26
N ILE A 24 -5.96 5.59 -4.96
CA ILE A 24 -6.45 4.61 -5.92
C ILE A 24 -7.95 4.51 -5.70
N GLY A 25 -8.72 5.25 -6.52
CA GLY A 25 -10.16 5.29 -6.34
C GLY A 25 -10.53 5.78 -4.95
N SER A 26 -11.26 4.98 -4.23
CA SER A 26 -11.70 5.33 -2.87
C SER A 26 -10.65 5.07 -1.81
N LEU A 27 -9.55 4.44 -2.19
CA LEU A 27 -8.51 4.06 -1.25
C LEU A 27 -7.39 5.09 -1.29
N ARG A 28 -6.96 5.53 -0.11
CA ARG A 28 -5.88 6.49 0.02
C ARG A 28 -4.87 5.98 1.05
N LEU A 29 -3.63 5.84 0.61
CA LEU A 29 -2.55 5.49 1.50
C LEU A 29 -1.81 6.76 1.89
N ASP A 30 -1.72 7.03 3.16
CA ASP A 30 -0.98 8.18 3.65
C ASP A 30 0.39 7.68 4.13
N LEU A 31 1.42 7.97 3.35
CA LEU A 31 2.74 7.44 3.64
C LEU A 31 3.39 8.15 4.82
N SER A 32 2.88 9.32 5.18
CA SER A 32 3.47 10.06 6.28
C SER A 32 2.96 9.56 7.63
N ASP A 33 1.71 9.07 7.72
CA ASP A 33 1.22 8.55 8.99
C ASP A 33 1.13 7.03 9.02
N GLY A 34 1.32 6.37 7.89
CA GLY A 34 1.31 4.92 7.83
C GLY A 34 -0.06 4.29 7.94
N HIS A 35 -1.10 5.04 7.57
CA HIS A 35 -2.46 4.56 7.60
C HIS A 35 -3.08 4.60 6.21
N ALA A 36 -3.99 3.69 5.97
CA ALA A 36 -4.76 3.67 4.74
C ALA A 36 -6.22 3.98 5.06
N TYR A 37 -6.83 4.74 4.19
CA TYR A 37 -8.20 5.21 4.39
C TYR A 37 -9.06 4.80 3.21
N LEU A 38 -10.23 4.29 3.52
CA LEU A 38 -11.22 3.91 2.51
C LEU A 38 -12.41 4.83 2.70
N ASN A 39 -12.67 5.66 1.68
CA ASN A 39 -13.72 6.68 1.79
C ASN A 39 -13.52 7.54 3.03
N ASN A 40 -12.27 7.89 3.28
CA ASN A 40 -11.85 8.75 4.41
C ASN A 40 -12.00 8.11 5.78
N ALA A 41 -12.28 6.83 5.84
CA ALA A 41 -12.33 6.11 7.11
C ALA A 41 -11.10 5.21 7.23
N ASP A 42 -10.49 5.22 8.39
CA ASP A 42 -9.29 4.41 8.64
C ASP A 42 -9.64 2.93 8.48
N THR A 43 -8.86 2.23 7.68
CA THR A 43 -9.10 0.81 7.41
C THR A 43 -8.63 -0.09 8.53
N GLY A 44 -7.84 0.44 9.47
CA GLY A 44 -7.34 -0.36 10.57
C GLY A 44 -6.23 -1.32 10.21
N LEU A 45 -5.46 -1.00 9.17
CA LEU A 45 -4.34 -1.85 8.79
C LEU A 45 -3.27 -1.82 9.87
N THR A 46 -2.67 -2.98 10.12
CA THR A 46 -1.48 -3.03 10.95
C THR A 46 -0.31 -2.46 10.17
N ARG A 47 0.79 -2.20 10.87
CA ARG A 47 1.99 -1.68 10.20
C ARG A 47 2.45 -2.65 9.11
N THR A 48 2.43 -3.93 9.40
CA THR A 48 2.85 -4.94 8.43
C THR A 48 1.95 -4.96 7.21
N GLU A 49 0.64 -4.90 7.45
CA GLU A 49 -0.32 -4.88 6.36
C GLU A 49 -0.16 -3.63 5.51
N PHE A 50 0.08 -2.49 6.15
CA PHE A 50 0.30 -1.26 5.40
C PHE A 50 1.57 -1.36 4.56
N SER A 51 2.64 -1.93 5.10
CA SER A 51 3.88 -2.10 4.35
C SER A 51 3.69 -2.96 3.12
N LEU A 52 2.93 -4.05 3.26
CA LEU A 52 2.62 -4.91 2.12
C LEU A 52 1.82 -4.15 1.08
N LEU A 53 0.79 -3.45 1.51
CA LEU A 53 -0.05 -2.69 0.60
C LEU A 53 0.75 -1.62 -0.13
N ARG A 54 1.60 -0.90 0.60
CA ARG A 54 2.40 0.14 -0.01
C ARG A 54 3.31 -0.43 -1.09
N LEU A 55 3.99 -1.52 -0.79
CA LEU A 55 4.89 -2.13 -1.76
C LEU A 55 4.15 -2.52 -3.02
N LEU A 56 3.01 -3.17 -2.85
CA LEU A 56 2.21 -3.63 -3.97
C LEU A 56 1.63 -2.45 -4.75
N ALA A 57 1.13 -1.46 -4.06
CA ALA A 57 0.47 -0.32 -4.72
C ALA A 57 1.46 0.57 -5.43
N GLU A 58 2.67 0.69 -4.92
CA GLU A 58 3.71 1.48 -5.58
C GLU A 58 4.24 0.78 -6.82
N ASN A 59 4.00 -0.50 -6.94
CA ASN A 59 4.49 -1.31 -8.05
C ASN A 59 3.34 -2.08 -8.69
N GLN A 60 2.32 -1.37 -9.08
CA GLN A 60 1.13 -1.98 -9.66
C GLN A 60 1.49 -2.83 -10.87
N GLU A 61 0.76 -3.91 -11.04
CA GLU A 61 0.91 -4.86 -12.14
C GLU A 61 2.20 -5.67 -12.08
N LYS A 62 3.00 -5.50 -11.02
CA LYS A 62 4.20 -6.30 -10.85
C LYS A 62 3.88 -7.47 -9.92
N ILE A 63 4.30 -8.66 -10.32
CA ILE A 63 4.09 -9.86 -9.52
C ILE A 63 5.24 -10.00 -8.53
N PHE A 64 4.91 -10.09 -7.25
CA PHE A 64 5.87 -10.34 -6.20
C PHE A 64 5.65 -11.74 -5.66
N SER A 65 6.71 -12.53 -5.58
CA SER A 65 6.59 -13.84 -4.95
C SER A 65 6.38 -13.66 -3.45
N ALA A 66 5.87 -14.69 -2.80
CA ALA A 66 5.70 -14.65 -1.35
C ALA A 66 7.04 -14.42 -0.66
N LYS A 67 8.11 -15.00 -1.20
CA LYS A 67 9.44 -14.80 -0.64
C LYS A 67 9.87 -13.35 -0.76
N GLU A 68 9.65 -12.74 -1.92
CA GLU A 68 10.01 -11.35 -2.13
C GLU A 68 9.25 -10.44 -1.18
N LEU A 69 7.97 -10.69 -1.00
CA LEU A 69 7.17 -9.90 -0.06
C LEU A 69 7.65 -10.09 1.37
N TYR A 70 7.98 -11.33 1.72
CA TYR A 70 8.48 -11.60 3.07
C TYR A 70 9.77 -10.84 3.32
N GLU A 71 10.71 -10.92 2.39
CA GLU A 71 11.99 -10.27 2.58
C GLU A 71 11.86 -8.75 2.64
N ALA A 72 10.97 -8.19 1.84
CA ALA A 72 10.80 -6.75 1.80
C ALA A 72 10.19 -6.20 3.09
N VAL A 73 9.32 -6.97 3.72
CA VAL A 73 8.54 -6.48 4.86
C VAL A 73 9.09 -6.98 6.19
N TRP A 74 9.50 -8.25 6.25
CA TRP A 74 9.97 -8.86 7.49
C TRP A 74 11.48 -8.98 7.58
N GLY A 75 12.18 -8.88 6.45
CA GLY A 75 13.62 -9.02 6.43
C GLY A 75 14.04 -10.33 5.82
N SER A 76 15.24 -10.81 6.20
CA SER A 76 15.80 -12.01 5.58
C SER A 76 14.86 -13.20 5.69
N TYR A 77 14.69 -13.88 4.57
CA TYR A 77 13.89 -15.09 4.53
C TYR A 77 14.74 -16.28 4.95
N ALA A 78 14.49 -16.79 6.12
CA ALA A 78 15.26 -17.90 6.66
C ALA A 78 14.48 -19.20 6.67
N GLY A 79 13.17 -19.12 6.46
CA GLY A 79 12.32 -20.27 6.58
C GLY A 79 11.83 -20.79 5.26
N THR A 80 10.96 -21.74 5.36
CA THR A 80 10.33 -22.35 4.18
C THR A 80 8.82 -22.05 4.16
N ASP A 81 8.33 -21.40 5.20
CA ASP A 81 6.89 -21.19 5.36
C ASP A 81 6.53 -19.74 5.07
N THR A 82 5.82 -19.53 3.98
CA THR A 82 5.34 -18.22 3.60
C THR A 82 3.86 -18.03 3.90
N SER A 83 3.28 -18.91 4.72
CA SER A 83 1.86 -18.81 5.04
C SER A 83 1.53 -17.53 5.75
N THR A 84 2.52 -16.94 6.45
CA THR A 84 2.30 -15.67 7.13
C THR A 84 2.01 -14.56 6.11
N VAL A 85 2.67 -14.61 4.95
CA VAL A 85 2.40 -13.64 3.89
C VAL A 85 0.97 -13.79 3.40
N ARG A 86 0.56 -15.02 3.14
CA ARG A 86 -0.78 -15.28 2.62
C ARG A 86 -1.84 -14.79 3.59
N ARG A 87 -1.63 -15.03 4.88
CA ARG A 87 -2.61 -14.60 5.88
C ARG A 87 -2.70 -13.08 5.94
N HIS A 88 -1.55 -12.41 5.88
CA HIS A 88 -1.55 -10.95 5.90
C HIS A 88 -2.20 -10.38 4.65
N ILE A 89 -1.97 -10.99 3.50
CA ILE A 89 -2.62 -10.57 2.26
C ILE A 89 -4.14 -10.73 2.38
N PHE A 90 -4.58 -11.86 2.94
CA PHE A 90 -6.01 -12.07 3.12
C PHE A 90 -6.63 -10.99 4.00
N ASN A 91 -6.01 -10.71 5.14
CA ASN A 91 -6.51 -9.68 6.05
C ASN A 91 -6.49 -8.31 5.40
N LEU A 92 -5.42 -8.03 4.67
CA LEU A 92 -5.26 -6.77 3.96
C LEU A 92 -6.38 -6.58 2.94
N ARG A 93 -6.64 -7.58 2.13
CA ARG A 93 -7.69 -7.50 1.11
C ARG A 93 -9.04 -7.23 1.75
N THR A 94 -9.31 -7.89 2.86
CA THR A 94 -10.57 -7.70 3.57
C THR A 94 -10.69 -6.27 4.08
N LYS A 95 -9.63 -5.76 4.67
CA LYS A 95 -9.69 -4.43 5.30
C LYS A 95 -9.82 -3.30 4.28
N ILE A 96 -9.24 -3.46 3.11
CA ILE A 96 -9.36 -2.43 2.07
C ILE A 96 -10.57 -2.66 1.18
N GLY A 97 -11.38 -3.67 1.48
CA GLY A 97 -12.60 -3.91 0.73
C GLY A 97 -12.39 -4.36 -0.70
N ALA A 98 -11.30 -5.09 -0.95
CA ALA A 98 -10.96 -5.47 -2.32
C ALA A 98 -12.04 -6.30 -3.00
N GLU A 99 -12.80 -7.07 -2.23
CA GLU A 99 -13.84 -7.91 -2.80
C GLU A 99 -15.13 -7.14 -3.07
N ASP A 100 -15.24 -5.93 -2.55
CA ASP A 100 -16.46 -5.14 -2.65
C ASP A 100 -16.31 -3.95 -3.59
N THR A 101 -15.24 -3.89 -4.36
CA THR A 101 -15.00 -2.76 -5.23
C THR A 101 -14.55 -3.22 -6.60
N ASP A 102 -14.88 -2.41 -7.60
CA ASP A 102 -14.39 -2.62 -8.96
C ASP A 102 -13.15 -1.80 -9.25
N GLU A 103 -12.66 -1.06 -8.28
CA GLU A 103 -11.59 -0.09 -8.52
C GLU A 103 -10.21 -0.72 -8.50
N TYR A 104 -10.02 -1.73 -7.66
CA TYR A 104 -8.69 -2.36 -7.49
C TYR A 104 -8.83 -3.74 -6.88
N ASP A 105 -7.75 -4.49 -6.94
CA ASP A 105 -7.69 -5.80 -6.29
C ASP A 105 -6.24 -6.18 -6.06
N ILE A 106 -6.03 -7.06 -5.11
CA ILE A 106 -4.76 -7.74 -4.92
C ILE A 106 -5.01 -9.18 -5.34
N VAL A 107 -4.37 -9.57 -6.44
CA VAL A 107 -4.65 -10.84 -7.09
C VAL A 107 -3.56 -11.84 -6.77
N SER A 108 -3.97 -13.07 -6.47
CA SER A 108 -3.04 -14.17 -6.30
C SER A 108 -2.83 -14.83 -7.66
N VAL A 109 -1.58 -14.88 -8.09
CA VAL A 109 -1.23 -15.50 -9.36
C VAL A 109 -0.64 -16.86 -9.06
N TYR A 110 -1.34 -17.88 -9.46
CA TYR A 110 -0.99 -19.26 -9.12
C TYR A 110 0.47 -19.57 -9.47
N GLY A 111 1.19 -20.07 -8.47
CA GLY A 111 2.58 -20.47 -8.66
C GLY A 111 3.56 -19.32 -8.80
N LYS A 112 3.11 -18.07 -8.74
CA LYS A 112 4.00 -16.93 -8.96
C LYS A 112 4.00 -15.92 -7.83
N GLY A 113 2.84 -15.60 -7.26
CA GLY A 113 2.79 -14.66 -6.16
C GLY A 113 1.57 -13.77 -6.23
N TYR A 114 1.78 -12.49 -5.94
CA TYR A 114 0.68 -11.53 -5.80
C TYR A 114 0.98 -10.26 -6.56
N LEU A 115 -0.07 -9.59 -7.01
CA LEU A 115 0.08 -8.28 -7.64
C LEU A 115 -1.11 -7.39 -7.28
N PHE A 116 -0.87 -6.09 -7.32
CA PHE A 116 -1.91 -5.10 -7.15
C PHE A 116 -2.29 -4.60 -8.53
N THR A 117 -3.58 -4.59 -8.82
CA THR A 117 -4.05 -4.14 -10.12
C THR A 117 -5.22 -3.20 -9.95
N CYS A 118 -5.31 -2.20 -10.81
CA CYS A 118 -6.48 -1.33 -10.90
C CYS A 118 -7.39 -1.86 -11.99
N ARG A 119 -8.67 -1.84 -11.73
CA ARG A 119 -9.65 -2.35 -12.68
C ARG A 119 -10.22 -1.26 -13.56
#